data_85eaa9304f5cd6cde3db5eedc9b1f694
#
_entry.id   85eaa9304f5cd6cde3db5eedc9b1f694
#
_cell.length_a   1.000
_cell.length_b   1.000
_cell.length_c   1.000
_cell.angle_alpha   90.00
_cell.angle_beta   90.00
_cell.angle_gamma   90.00
#
_symmetry.space_group_name_H-M   'P 1'
#
loop_
_entity.id
_entity.type
_entity.pdbx_description
1 polymer ?
#
loop_
_entity_poly.entity_id
_entity_poly.type
_entity_poly.pdbx_seq_one_letter_code
_entity_poly.pdbx_strand_id
1 'polypeptide(L)'
;MKVRSVDHIADIGAGSGYHAFKLASLAKNGLIYAIDIQSEMLNEIELKKKSNSILNIVTILGSEKGIDLPKHSLDKVLLVDVYHEFSYPFEMIKSIKDALKPNGLLFLIEYRGEDSSVPIKKIHKMTEKQSVLEMKAAGFKLKENINNLPWQHCMIFEKN
;
A
#
# COMPACT_ATOMS: atom_id res chain seq x y z
N MET A 1 -6.19 8.99 -4.22
CA MET A 1 -5.10 9.53 -3.33
C MET A 1 -4.69 10.91 -3.83
N LYS A 2 -4.74 11.94 -3.00
CA LYS A 2 -4.18 13.26 -3.34
C LYS A 2 -2.67 13.24 -2.99
N VAL A 3 -1.80 13.18 -3.99
CA VAL A 3 -0.33 13.13 -3.81
C VAL A 3 0.22 14.55 -3.90
N ARG A 4 1.02 14.96 -2.90
CA ARG A 4 1.81 16.20 -2.93
C ARG A 4 3.19 15.90 -3.49
N SER A 5 3.83 16.89 -4.10
CA SER A 5 5.16 16.71 -4.73
C SER A 5 6.27 16.26 -3.76
N VAL A 6 6.11 16.51 -2.45
CA VAL A 6 7.07 16.20 -1.40
C VAL A 6 6.71 14.98 -0.55
N ASP A 7 5.64 14.26 -0.90
CA ASP A 7 5.18 13.11 -0.13
C ASP A 7 6.19 11.95 -0.18
N HIS A 8 6.40 11.31 0.95
CA HIS A 8 7.08 10.02 1.07
C HIS A 8 6.00 8.93 1.14
N ILE A 9 5.99 8.03 0.16
CA ILE A 9 4.91 7.05 -0.01
C ILE A 9 5.50 5.65 -0.12
N ALA A 10 4.96 4.69 0.63
CA ALA A 10 5.25 3.28 0.43
C ALA A 10 4.16 2.64 -0.44
N ASP A 11 4.57 1.91 -1.47
CA ASP A 11 3.79 0.99 -2.29
C ASP A 11 4.18 -0.43 -1.87
N ILE A 12 3.31 -1.12 -1.12
CA ILE A 12 3.61 -2.42 -0.51
C ILE A 12 2.94 -3.51 -1.32
N GLY A 13 3.69 -4.55 -1.68
CA GLY A 13 3.32 -5.47 -2.74
C GLY A 13 3.43 -4.78 -4.09
N ALA A 14 4.56 -4.07 -4.31
CA ALA A 14 4.73 -3.19 -5.46
C ALA A 14 4.75 -3.95 -6.81
N GLY A 15 4.99 -5.26 -6.78
CA GLY A 15 5.11 -6.08 -7.99
C GLY A 15 6.12 -5.47 -8.97
N SER A 16 5.75 -5.39 -10.23
CA SER A 16 6.60 -4.78 -11.28
C SER A 16 6.60 -3.23 -11.27
N GLY A 17 6.04 -2.59 -10.24
CA GLY A 17 6.12 -1.14 -10.00
C GLY A 17 5.03 -0.28 -10.65
N TYR A 18 3.91 -0.87 -11.10
CA TYR A 18 2.87 -0.11 -11.79
C TYR A 18 2.42 1.15 -11.03
N HIS A 19 2.14 1.03 -9.73
CA HIS A 19 1.75 2.16 -8.90
C HIS A 19 2.96 3.01 -8.49
N ALA A 20 4.09 2.38 -8.15
CA ALA A 20 5.30 3.08 -7.75
C ALA A 20 5.75 4.11 -8.80
N PHE A 21 5.78 3.76 -10.09
CA PHE A 21 6.14 4.70 -11.16
C PHE A 21 5.15 5.86 -11.33
N LYS A 22 3.85 5.60 -11.20
CA LYS A 22 2.82 6.64 -11.22
C LYS A 22 2.95 7.60 -10.04
N LEU A 23 3.17 7.06 -8.84
CA LEU A 23 3.38 7.85 -7.63
C LEU A 23 4.66 8.71 -7.74
N ALA A 24 5.74 8.16 -8.28
CA ALA A 24 7.00 8.87 -8.49
C ALA A 24 6.84 10.08 -9.42
N SER A 25 6.02 9.96 -10.46
CA SER A 25 5.72 11.08 -11.36
C SER A 25 4.94 12.22 -10.70
N LEU A 26 4.19 11.92 -9.64
CA LEU A 26 3.40 12.90 -8.87
C LEU A 26 4.22 13.48 -7.69
N ALA A 27 4.96 12.66 -6.97
CA ALA A 27 5.79 13.05 -5.83
C ALA A 27 7.22 13.40 -6.28
N LYS A 28 7.38 14.36 -7.19
CA LYS A 28 8.66 14.66 -7.86
C LYS A 28 9.80 15.08 -6.92
N ASN A 29 9.47 15.66 -5.77
CA ASN A 29 10.41 16.11 -4.73
C ASN A 29 10.32 15.23 -3.46
N GLY A 30 9.58 14.13 -3.52
CA GLY A 30 9.42 13.13 -2.48
C GLY A 30 10.12 11.83 -2.84
N LEU A 31 9.82 10.78 -2.07
CA LEU A 31 10.36 9.43 -2.29
C LEU A 31 9.24 8.41 -2.33
N ILE A 32 9.36 7.45 -3.22
CA ILE A 32 8.50 6.27 -3.29
C ILE A 32 9.29 5.05 -2.86
N TYR A 33 8.83 4.37 -1.84
CA TYR A 33 9.39 3.10 -1.38
C TYR A 33 8.57 1.98 -2.01
N ALA A 34 9.13 1.32 -3.00
CA ALA A 34 8.55 0.14 -3.63
C ALA A 34 9.00 -1.10 -2.85
N ILE A 35 8.08 -1.70 -2.10
CA ILE A 35 8.36 -2.80 -1.18
C ILE A 35 7.70 -4.06 -1.70
N ASP A 36 8.47 -5.12 -1.85
CA ASP A 36 7.97 -6.45 -2.23
C ASP A 36 8.81 -7.54 -1.56
N ILE A 37 8.24 -8.72 -1.34
CA ILE A 37 8.96 -9.88 -0.81
C ILE A 37 9.67 -10.66 -1.91
N GLN A 38 9.36 -10.39 -3.18
CA GLN A 38 9.95 -11.05 -4.34
C GLN A 38 11.06 -10.19 -4.93
N SER A 39 12.30 -10.62 -4.80
CA SER A 39 13.48 -9.91 -5.32
C SER A 39 13.43 -9.71 -6.84
N GLU A 40 12.81 -10.64 -7.56
CA GLU A 40 12.63 -10.59 -9.00
C GLU A 40 11.78 -9.37 -9.42
N MET A 41 10.71 -9.08 -8.69
CA MET A 41 9.85 -7.91 -8.92
C MET A 41 10.64 -6.62 -8.70
N LEU A 42 11.42 -6.54 -7.63
CA LEU A 42 12.25 -5.38 -7.34
C LEU A 42 13.34 -5.17 -8.40
N ASN A 43 13.92 -6.24 -8.93
CA ASN A 43 14.90 -6.17 -10.03
C ASN A 43 14.26 -5.58 -11.31
N GLU A 44 13.02 -5.93 -11.62
CA GLU A 44 12.29 -5.31 -12.74
C GLU A 44 12.10 -3.80 -12.53
N ILE A 45 11.76 -3.37 -11.31
CA ILE A 45 11.66 -1.96 -10.97
C ILE A 45 13.01 -1.26 -11.19
N GLU A 46 14.12 -1.84 -10.70
CA GLU A 46 15.44 -1.25 -10.86
C GLU A 46 15.87 -1.10 -12.33
N LEU A 47 15.56 -2.08 -13.17
CA LEU A 47 15.81 -2.01 -14.61
C LEU A 47 14.99 -0.86 -15.25
N LYS A 48 13.71 -0.76 -14.93
CA LYS A 48 12.82 0.31 -15.42
C LYS A 48 13.25 1.70 -14.93
N LYS A 49 13.68 1.82 -13.67
CA LYS A 49 14.24 3.07 -13.11
C LYS A 49 15.44 3.55 -13.92
N LYS A 50 16.40 2.65 -14.19
CA LYS A 50 17.60 2.97 -14.96
C LYS A 50 17.26 3.40 -16.37
N SER A 51 16.42 2.66 -17.10
CA SER A 51 16.04 2.97 -18.47
C SER A 51 15.29 4.30 -18.62
N ASN A 52 14.56 4.73 -17.60
CA ASN A 52 13.75 5.96 -17.62
C ASN A 52 14.37 7.10 -16.79
N SER A 53 15.59 6.93 -16.25
CA SER A 53 16.28 7.93 -15.41
C SER A 53 15.44 8.40 -14.21
N ILE A 54 14.70 7.46 -13.55
CA ILE A 54 13.85 7.76 -12.40
C ILE A 54 14.67 7.59 -11.12
N LEU A 55 14.82 8.67 -10.35
CA LEU A 55 15.70 8.72 -9.17
C LEU A 55 14.95 8.67 -7.83
N ASN A 56 13.65 8.93 -7.82
CA ASN A 56 12.86 9.04 -6.60
C ASN A 56 12.04 7.79 -6.26
N ILE A 57 12.48 6.61 -6.70
CA ILE A 57 11.98 5.31 -6.23
C ILE A 57 13.14 4.59 -5.52
N VAL A 58 12.85 4.07 -4.34
CA VAL A 58 13.74 3.19 -3.55
C VAL A 58 13.08 1.82 -3.46
N THR A 59 13.75 0.79 -3.91
CA THR A 59 13.27 -0.60 -3.77
C THR A 59 13.72 -1.18 -2.44
N ILE A 60 12.83 -1.87 -1.75
CA ILE A 60 13.10 -2.53 -0.47
C ILE A 60 12.60 -3.96 -0.51
N LEU A 61 13.48 -4.90 -0.21
CA LEU A 61 13.06 -6.28 0.02
C LEU A 61 12.36 -6.34 1.38
N GLY A 62 11.03 -6.50 1.34
CA GLY A 62 10.19 -6.60 2.52
C GLY A 62 10.32 -7.95 3.21
N SER A 63 9.70 -8.04 4.39
CA SER A 63 9.51 -9.29 5.11
C SER A 63 8.02 -9.59 5.28
N GLU A 64 7.66 -10.80 5.70
CA GLU A 64 6.25 -11.14 5.97
C GLU A 64 5.67 -10.37 7.17
N LYS A 65 6.50 -9.77 8.03
CA LYS A 65 6.08 -9.15 9.31
C LYS A 65 6.27 -7.65 9.37
N GLY A 66 6.92 -7.03 8.40
CA GLY A 66 7.17 -5.59 8.45
C GLY A 66 7.85 -5.03 7.22
N ILE A 67 7.85 -3.72 7.13
CA ILE A 67 8.35 -2.97 5.98
C ILE A 67 9.75 -2.36 6.19
N ASP A 68 10.32 -2.52 7.39
CA ASP A 68 11.68 -2.07 7.78
C ASP A 68 11.99 -0.61 7.44
N LEU A 69 11.01 0.26 7.59
CA LEU A 69 11.17 1.70 7.43
C LEU A 69 11.22 2.43 8.78
N PRO A 70 11.94 3.56 8.87
CA PRO A 70 12.00 4.37 10.07
C PRO A 70 10.61 4.83 10.52
N LYS A 71 10.44 4.98 11.85
CA LYS A 71 9.21 5.55 12.42
C LYS A 71 8.97 6.95 11.88
N HIS A 72 7.69 7.25 11.62
CA HIS A 72 7.24 8.58 11.18
C HIS A 72 7.92 9.08 9.88
N SER A 73 8.33 8.18 9.00
CA SER A 73 8.95 8.51 7.72
C SER A 73 7.97 8.70 6.56
N LEU A 74 6.77 8.10 6.64
CA LEU A 74 5.82 8.05 5.54
C LEU A 74 4.65 9.02 5.71
N ASP A 75 4.31 9.73 4.63
CA ASP A 75 3.07 10.50 4.52
C ASP A 75 1.88 9.62 4.15
N LYS A 76 2.11 8.62 3.30
CA LYS A 76 1.06 7.70 2.81
C LYS A 76 1.61 6.30 2.61
N VAL A 77 0.72 5.32 2.74
CA VAL A 77 0.96 3.93 2.36
C VAL A 77 -0.14 3.47 1.43
N LEU A 78 0.23 2.73 0.40
CA LEU A 78 -0.68 2.12 -0.56
C LEU A 78 -0.56 0.60 -0.50
N LEU A 79 -1.68 -0.08 -0.37
CA LEU A 79 -1.87 -1.52 -0.49
C LEU A 79 -2.92 -1.76 -1.58
N VAL A 80 -2.58 -2.46 -2.66
CA VAL A 80 -3.51 -2.77 -3.75
C VAL A 80 -3.51 -4.26 -4.02
N ASP A 81 -4.63 -4.88 -3.73
CA ASP A 81 -4.88 -6.32 -3.96
C ASP A 81 -3.76 -7.21 -3.38
N VAL A 82 -3.26 -6.88 -2.19
CA VAL A 82 -2.13 -7.57 -1.55
C VAL A 82 -2.36 -7.89 -0.07
N TYR A 83 -3.20 -7.13 0.62
CA TYR A 83 -3.39 -7.31 2.07
C TYR A 83 -3.94 -8.68 2.42
N HIS A 84 -4.84 -9.23 1.60
CA HIS A 84 -5.41 -10.57 1.76
C HIS A 84 -4.37 -11.69 1.64
N GLU A 85 -3.16 -11.41 1.14
CA GLU A 85 -2.06 -12.37 1.01
C GLU A 85 -1.10 -12.35 2.21
N PHE A 86 -1.26 -11.44 3.16
CA PHE A 86 -0.34 -11.33 4.29
C PHE A 86 -0.47 -12.52 5.25
N SER A 87 0.65 -13.24 5.46
CA SER A 87 0.74 -14.32 6.46
C SER A 87 0.63 -13.81 7.90
N TYR A 88 1.11 -12.57 8.14
CA TYR A 88 1.12 -11.91 9.45
C TYR A 88 0.51 -10.50 9.35
N PRO A 89 -0.82 -10.41 9.08
CA PRO A 89 -1.45 -9.11 8.79
C PRO A 89 -1.38 -8.12 9.95
N PHE A 90 -1.51 -8.59 11.19
CA PHE A 90 -1.45 -7.71 12.37
C PHE A 90 -0.07 -7.08 12.54
N GLU A 91 1.00 -7.88 12.45
CA GLU A 91 2.39 -7.44 12.57
C GLU A 91 2.73 -6.46 11.44
N MET A 92 2.35 -6.78 10.22
CA MET A 92 2.58 -5.93 9.05
C MET A 92 1.88 -4.57 9.20
N ILE A 93 0.60 -4.54 9.56
CA ILE A 93 -0.15 -3.29 9.74
C ILE A 93 0.41 -2.48 10.92
N LYS A 94 0.89 -3.14 11.97
CA LYS A 94 1.57 -2.45 13.07
C LYS A 94 2.88 -1.80 12.62
N SER A 95 3.69 -2.50 11.84
CA SER A 95 4.92 -1.95 11.22
C SER A 95 4.60 -0.75 10.33
N ILE A 96 3.57 -0.84 9.49
CA ILE A 96 3.06 0.26 8.67
C ILE A 96 2.64 1.44 9.54
N LYS A 97 1.91 1.19 10.62
CA LYS A 97 1.46 2.24 11.56
C LYS A 97 2.64 2.99 12.16
N ASP A 98 3.68 2.26 12.57
CA ASP A 98 4.87 2.88 13.16
C ASP A 98 5.61 3.76 12.13
N ALA A 99 5.73 3.33 10.88
CA ALA A 99 6.36 4.07 9.81
C ALA A 99 5.56 5.30 9.35
N LEU A 100 4.23 5.28 9.45
CA LEU A 100 3.41 6.44 9.12
C LEU A 100 3.63 7.60 10.09
N LYS A 101 3.69 8.82 9.56
CA LYS A 101 3.63 10.07 10.35
C LYS A 101 2.31 10.16 11.14
N PRO A 102 2.20 11.03 12.16
CA PRO A 102 0.96 11.18 12.94
C PRO A 102 -0.29 11.43 12.08
N ASN A 103 -0.17 12.24 11.02
CA ASN A 103 -1.25 12.54 10.09
C ASN A 103 -1.18 11.73 8.79
N GLY A 104 -0.36 10.68 8.77
CA GLY A 104 -0.20 9.80 7.62
C GLY A 104 -1.45 8.96 7.35
N LEU A 105 -1.66 8.60 6.10
CA LEU A 105 -2.85 7.86 5.65
C LEU A 105 -2.46 6.52 5.04
N LEU A 106 -3.23 5.49 5.36
CA LEU A 106 -3.18 4.18 4.72
C LEU A 106 -4.32 4.07 3.72
N PHE A 107 -4.00 3.73 2.48
CA PHE A 107 -4.94 3.44 1.40
C PHE A 107 -4.94 1.93 1.16
N LEU A 108 -6.09 1.31 1.42
CA LEU A 108 -6.31 -0.11 1.21
C LEU A 108 -7.31 -0.30 0.07
N ILE A 109 -6.85 -0.92 -1.02
CA ILE A 109 -7.67 -1.28 -2.17
C ILE A 109 -7.74 -2.80 -2.23
N GLU A 110 -8.96 -3.35 -2.12
CA GLU A 110 -9.22 -4.79 -2.15
C GLU A 110 -10.52 -5.10 -2.91
N TYR A 111 -10.58 -6.23 -3.59
CA TYR A 111 -11.78 -6.68 -4.28
C TYR A 111 -12.93 -6.92 -3.28
N ARG A 112 -14.14 -6.45 -3.65
CA ARG A 112 -15.33 -6.53 -2.78
C ARG A 112 -15.73 -7.97 -2.51
N GLY A 113 -15.64 -8.38 -1.25
CA GLY A 113 -16.09 -9.70 -0.79
C GLY A 113 -17.62 -9.83 -0.72
N GLU A 114 -18.33 -8.71 -0.59
CA GLU A 114 -19.80 -8.62 -0.54
C GLU A 114 -20.44 -8.83 -1.91
N ASP A 115 -19.72 -8.55 -2.99
CA ASP A 115 -20.24 -8.58 -4.34
C ASP A 115 -19.87 -9.89 -5.04
N SER A 116 -20.88 -10.73 -5.29
CA SER A 116 -20.72 -11.99 -6.00
C SER A 116 -20.43 -11.82 -7.50
N SER A 117 -20.75 -10.67 -8.08
CA SER A 117 -20.54 -10.36 -9.50
C SER A 117 -19.07 -10.02 -9.84
N VAL A 118 -18.26 -9.67 -8.84
CA VAL A 118 -16.83 -9.40 -9.04
C VAL A 118 -16.12 -10.67 -9.53
N PRO A 119 -15.48 -10.66 -10.73
CA PRO A 119 -15.00 -11.87 -11.41
C PRO A 119 -13.62 -12.34 -10.88
N ILE A 120 -13.46 -12.38 -9.55
CA ILE A 120 -12.23 -12.79 -8.85
C ILE A 120 -12.58 -13.92 -7.87
N LYS A 121 -11.64 -14.85 -7.68
CA LYS A 121 -11.81 -15.95 -6.71
C LYS A 121 -12.08 -15.40 -5.31
N LYS A 122 -12.95 -16.05 -4.55
CA LYS A 122 -13.37 -15.61 -3.22
C LYS A 122 -12.18 -15.41 -2.25
N ILE A 123 -11.12 -16.21 -2.39
CA ILE A 123 -9.91 -16.12 -1.58
C ILE A 123 -9.14 -14.78 -1.76
N HIS A 124 -9.33 -14.09 -2.89
CA HIS A 124 -8.71 -12.80 -3.18
C HIS A 124 -9.67 -11.62 -2.96
N LYS A 125 -10.72 -11.81 -2.16
CA LYS A 125 -11.69 -10.77 -1.86
C LYS A 125 -11.73 -10.51 -0.36
N MET A 126 -11.93 -9.25 0.01
CA MET A 126 -12.19 -8.86 1.40
C MET A 126 -13.47 -8.06 1.53
N THR A 127 -14.20 -8.28 2.62
CA THR A 127 -15.33 -7.43 2.96
C THR A 127 -14.86 -6.14 3.63
N GLU A 128 -15.58 -5.03 3.41
CA GLU A 128 -15.34 -3.79 4.14
C GLU A 128 -15.35 -4.02 5.66
N LYS A 129 -16.34 -4.77 6.14
CA LYS A 129 -16.49 -5.10 7.56
C LYS A 129 -15.25 -5.79 8.14
N GLN A 130 -14.69 -6.76 7.42
CA GLN A 130 -13.48 -7.48 7.86
C GLN A 130 -12.27 -6.55 7.85
N SER A 131 -12.05 -5.82 6.76
CA SER A 131 -10.93 -4.88 6.65
C SER A 131 -10.96 -3.83 7.77
N VAL A 132 -12.13 -3.26 8.05
CA VAL A 132 -12.29 -2.27 9.14
C VAL A 132 -12.02 -2.89 10.51
N LEU A 133 -12.47 -4.13 10.75
CA LEU A 133 -12.23 -4.82 12.02
C LEU A 133 -10.75 -5.06 12.27
N GLU A 134 -10.03 -5.57 11.27
CA GLU A 134 -8.60 -5.87 11.37
C GLU A 134 -7.75 -4.60 11.49
N MET A 135 -8.04 -3.57 10.70
CA MET A 135 -7.38 -2.26 10.79
C MET A 135 -7.61 -1.61 12.16
N LYS A 136 -8.83 -1.73 12.72
CA LYS A 136 -9.14 -1.23 14.06
C LYS A 136 -8.33 -1.96 15.14
N ALA A 137 -8.19 -3.27 15.03
CA ALA A 137 -7.37 -4.07 15.96
C ALA A 137 -5.90 -3.61 15.96
N ALA A 138 -5.38 -3.19 14.81
CA ALA A 138 -4.03 -2.64 14.67
C ALA A 138 -3.93 -1.14 15.01
N GLY A 139 -5.02 -0.50 15.44
CA GLY A 139 -5.04 0.90 15.92
C GLY A 139 -5.22 1.94 14.81
N PHE A 140 -5.96 1.60 13.78
CA PHE A 140 -6.46 2.52 12.77
C PHE A 140 -7.98 2.71 12.89
N LYS A 141 -8.49 3.78 12.32
CA LYS A 141 -9.93 3.98 12.09
C LYS A 141 -10.18 4.29 10.62
N LEU A 142 -11.31 3.82 10.13
CA LEU A 142 -11.76 4.14 8.78
C LEU A 142 -12.10 5.64 8.73
N LYS A 143 -11.49 6.34 7.79
CA LYS A 143 -11.77 7.74 7.48
C LYS A 143 -12.82 7.86 6.39
N GLU A 144 -12.67 7.07 5.34
CA GLU A 144 -13.55 7.10 4.17
C GLU A 144 -13.43 5.80 3.38
N ASN A 145 -14.52 5.35 2.76
CA ASN A 145 -14.48 4.35 1.70
C ASN A 145 -15.01 4.99 0.39
N ILE A 146 -14.14 5.16 -0.59
CA ILE A 146 -14.45 5.79 -1.88
C ILE A 146 -14.99 4.72 -2.83
N ASN A 147 -16.31 4.73 -3.07
CA ASN A 147 -17.01 3.74 -3.88
C ASN A 147 -17.05 4.10 -5.39
N ASN A 148 -15.93 4.49 -5.97
CA ASN A 148 -15.83 4.87 -7.38
C ASN A 148 -15.09 3.83 -8.26
N LEU A 149 -14.55 2.78 -7.66
CA LEU A 149 -13.96 1.65 -8.38
C LEU A 149 -15.04 0.60 -8.68
N PRO A 150 -15.02 -0.02 -9.86
CA PRO A 150 -16.09 -0.95 -10.26
C PRO A 150 -16.13 -2.20 -9.38
N TRP A 151 -15.00 -2.72 -8.94
CA TRP A 151 -14.88 -4.01 -8.27
C TRP A 151 -14.20 -3.98 -6.91
N GLN A 152 -13.46 -2.91 -6.58
CA GLN A 152 -12.71 -2.81 -5.33
C GLN A 152 -13.33 -1.78 -4.37
N HIS A 153 -13.11 -2.01 -3.09
CA HIS A 153 -13.12 -0.96 -2.09
C HIS A 153 -11.90 -0.06 -2.28
N CYS A 154 -12.03 1.22 -1.97
CA CYS A 154 -10.90 2.13 -1.80
C CYS A 154 -11.01 2.77 -0.42
N MET A 155 -10.55 2.06 0.58
CA MET A 155 -10.66 2.44 1.98
C MET A 155 -9.46 3.28 2.41
N ILE A 156 -9.73 4.39 3.07
CA ILE A 156 -8.72 5.28 3.63
C ILE A 156 -8.77 5.19 5.14
N PHE A 157 -7.63 4.86 5.73
CA PHE A 157 -7.49 4.75 7.18
C PHE A 157 -6.54 5.81 7.71
N GLU A 158 -6.80 6.28 8.93
CA GLU A 158 -5.91 7.15 9.71
C GLU A 158 -5.66 6.53 11.08
N LYS A 159 -4.58 6.94 11.75
CA LYS A 159 -4.27 6.46 13.10
C LYS A 159 -5.34 6.91 14.09
N ASN A 160 -5.65 6.04 15.07
CA ASN A 160 -6.46 6.41 16.23
C ASN A 160 -5.72 7.40 17.12
#